data_c63a1886859e0b964f8a7de9d0fc0938
#
_entry.id   c63a1886859e0b964f8a7de9d0fc0938
#
_cell.length_a   1.000
_cell.length_b   1.000
_cell.length_c   1.000
_cell.angle_alpha   90.00
_cell.angle_beta   90.00
_cell.angle_gamma   90.00
#
_symmetry.space_group_name_H-M   'P 1'
#
loop_
_entity.id
_entity.type
_entity.pdbx_description
1 polymer ?
#
loop_
_entity_poly.entity_id
_entity_poly.type
_entity_poly.pdbx_seq_one_letter_code
_entity_poly.pdbx_strand_id
1 'polypeptide(L)'
;MRVLIAVLSCVMFLGLSGCASKFKTYSGPEVTQIVVYKGARKMHLLHHSEVLESYDIGLGFAPNGHKQFEGDGRTPEGDYVINRRNPNSEFHLSVGISYPNQADREFAKSQGKKPGGDIFIHGRPKKYRKGGRDWTAGCIAVTNSEIEQIYAMVRDGTRITILP
;
A
#
# COMPACT_ATOMS: atom_id res chain seq x y z
N MET A 1 59.77 -23.97 37.62
CA MET A 1 59.19 -23.78 36.27
C MET A 1 57.68 -23.80 36.39
N ARG A 2 57.03 -22.61 36.31
CA ARG A 2 55.58 -22.46 36.38
C ARG A 2 55.10 -22.23 34.96
N VAL A 3 54.32 -23.18 34.40
CA VAL A 3 53.70 -23.07 33.08
C VAL A 3 52.39 -22.33 33.27
N LEU A 4 52.29 -21.11 32.74
CA LEU A 4 51.04 -20.38 32.63
C LEU A 4 50.27 -20.88 31.40
N ILE A 5 49.13 -21.52 31.65
CA ILE A 5 48.19 -21.88 30.61
C ILE A 5 47.27 -20.66 30.40
N ALA A 6 47.44 -19.95 29.29
CA ALA A 6 46.54 -18.92 28.86
C ALA A 6 45.32 -19.55 28.17
N VAL A 7 44.16 -19.55 28.86
CA VAL A 7 42.90 -19.97 28.27
C VAL A 7 42.38 -18.78 27.44
N LEU A 8 42.51 -18.89 26.11
CA LEU A 8 41.95 -17.95 25.15
C LEU A 8 40.44 -18.21 25.01
N SER A 9 39.64 -17.44 25.76
CA SER A 9 38.17 -17.51 25.67
C SER A 9 37.73 -16.82 24.38
N CYS A 10 37.48 -17.62 23.33
CA CYS A 10 36.90 -17.15 22.06
C CYS A 10 35.40 -16.94 22.27
N VAL A 11 34.99 -15.73 22.62
CA VAL A 11 33.56 -15.35 22.68
C VAL A 11 33.07 -15.24 21.24
N MET A 12 32.41 -16.31 20.77
CA MET A 12 31.72 -16.33 19.49
C MET A 12 30.45 -15.51 19.57
N PHE A 13 30.52 -14.24 19.16
CA PHE A 13 29.33 -13.41 18.93
C PHE A 13 28.57 -13.99 17.74
N LEU A 14 27.62 -14.89 18.01
CA LEU A 14 26.57 -15.27 17.06
C LEU A 14 25.68 -14.03 16.87
N GLY A 15 25.96 -13.28 15.81
CA GLY A 15 25.08 -12.21 15.36
C GLY A 15 23.75 -12.83 14.92
N LEU A 16 22.73 -12.75 15.80
CA LEU A 16 21.33 -13.00 15.40
C LEU A 16 20.95 -11.92 14.38
N SER A 17 21.15 -12.21 13.11
CA SER A 17 20.51 -11.48 12.02
C SER A 17 19.02 -11.76 12.11
N GLY A 18 18.31 -11.06 12.98
CA GLY A 18 16.86 -11.08 13.04
C GLY A 18 16.33 -10.63 11.69
N CYS A 19 15.74 -11.54 10.91
CA CYS A 19 14.93 -11.15 9.75
C CYS A 19 13.83 -10.22 10.27
N ALA A 20 13.94 -8.91 10.01
CA ALA A 20 12.93 -7.95 10.39
C ALA A 20 11.61 -8.36 9.73
N SER A 21 10.60 -8.65 10.55
CA SER A 21 9.27 -9.00 10.07
C SER A 21 8.66 -7.83 9.29
N LYS A 22 8.07 -8.11 8.12
CA LYS A 22 7.30 -7.13 7.36
C LYS A 22 5.97 -6.76 8.04
N PHE A 23 5.58 -7.51 9.06
CA PHE A 23 4.36 -7.23 9.84
C PHE A 23 4.72 -6.36 11.04
N LYS A 24 4.29 -5.11 10.98
CA LYS A 24 4.46 -4.15 12.08
C LYS A 24 3.26 -4.19 13.02
N THR A 25 3.46 -3.79 14.26
CA THR A 25 2.40 -3.54 15.23
C THR A 25 2.13 -2.05 15.31
N TYR A 26 0.87 -1.68 15.40
CA TYR A 26 0.42 -0.31 15.59
C TYR A 26 -0.49 -0.23 16.80
N SER A 27 -0.23 0.73 17.71
CA SER A 27 -0.99 0.96 18.94
C SER A 27 -1.47 2.41 19.08
N GLY A 28 -1.38 3.21 18.01
CA GLY A 28 -1.86 4.58 17.97
C GLY A 28 -3.39 4.69 17.73
N PRO A 29 -3.90 5.92 17.49
CA PRO A 29 -5.30 6.16 17.17
C PRO A 29 -5.77 5.38 15.93
N GLU A 30 -7.02 4.95 15.92
CA GLU A 30 -7.61 4.23 14.78
C GLU A 30 -7.60 5.08 13.52
N VAL A 31 -7.24 4.50 12.37
CA VAL A 31 -7.42 5.15 11.07
C VAL A 31 -8.89 5.06 10.68
N THR A 32 -9.60 6.19 10.75
CA THR A 32 -11.03 6.27 10.42
C THR A 32 -11.28 6.53 8.93
N GLN A 33 -10.29 7.13 8.23
CA GLN A 33 -10.40 7.45 6.81
C GLN A 33 -9.01 7.53 6.15
N ILE A 34 -8.99 7.17 4.87
CA ILE A 34 -7.89 7.43 3.95
C ILE A 34 -8.35 8.48 2.95
N VAL A 35 -7.55 9.51 2.70
CA VAL A 35 -7.81 10.50 1.64
C VAL A 35 -6.64 10.50 0.67
N VAL A 36 -6.96 10.34 -0.62
CA VAL A 36 -6.01 10.35 -1.72
C VAL A 36 -6.23 11.57 -2.59
N TYR A 37 -5.19 12.35 -2.81
CA TYR A 37 -5.17 13.48 -3.74
C TYR A 37 -4.32 13.08 -4.96
N LYS A 38 -4.96 12.65 -6.03
CA LYS A 38 -4.29 12.13 -7.24
C LYS A 38 -3.40 13.19 -7.87
N GLY A 39 -3.91 14.42 -8.02
CA GLY A 39 -3.15 15.54 -8.58
C GLY A 39 -1.87 15.84 -7.80
N ALA A 40 -1.95 15.86 -6.48
CA ALA A 40 -0.82 16.10 -5.58
C ALA A 40 0.09 14.87 -5.40
N ARG A 41 -0.35 13.67 -5.81
CA ARG A 41 0.33 12.39 -5.51
C ARG A 41 0.56 12.19 -4.01
N LYS A 42 -0.46 12.52 -3.21
CA LYS A 42 -0.44 12.39 -1.75
C LYS A 42 -1.56 11.49 -1.27
N MET A 43 -1.29 10.75 -0.22
CA MET A 43 -2.27 9.97 0.52
C MET A 43 -2.10 10.24 2.01
N HIS A 44 -3.20 10.49 2.70
CA HIS A 44 -3.22 10.72 4.15
C HIS A 44 -4.05 9.64 4.84
N LEU A 45 -3.54 9.17 5.97
CA LEU A 45 -4.30 8.38 6.93
C LEU A 45 -4.80 9.31 8.04
N LEU A 46 -6.09 9.28 8.31
CA LEU A 46 -6.73 10.22 9.24
C LEU A 46 -7.37 9.48 10.41
N HIS A 47 -7.29 10.09 11.60
CA HIS A 47 -8.16 9.85 12.72
C HIS A 47 -9.13 11.03 12.81
N HIS A 48 -10.37 10.84 12.36
CA HIS A 48 -11.34 11.91 12.14
C HIS A 48 -10.78 13.04 11.26
N SER A 49 -10.48 14.21 11.82
CA SER A 49 -9.90 15.36 11.11
C SER A 49 -8.37 15.47 11.26
N GLU A 50 -7.75 14.63 12.09
CA GLU A 50 -6.30 14.65 12.34
C GLU A 50 -5.57 13.77 11.34
N VAL A 51 -4.51 14.30 10.73
CA VAL A 51 -3.61 13.53 9.86
C VAL A 51 -2.61 12.78 10.72
N LEU A 52 -2.73 11.46 10.74
CA LEU A 52 -1.78 10.57 11.44
C LEU A 52 -0.52 10.35 10.62
N GLU A 53 -0.68 10.11 9.30
CA GLU A 53 0.42 9.82 8.39
C GLU A 53 0.16 10.40 6.99
N SER A 54 1.24 10.68 6.27
CA SER A 54 1.19 11.24 4.91
C SER A 54 2.24 10.57 4.03
N TYR A 55 1.83 10.09 2.86
CA TYR A 55 2.67 9.34 1.93
C TYR A 55 2.71 9.97 0.54
N ASP A 56 3.86 9.89 -0.10
CA ASP A 56 3.99 10.09 -1.54
C ASP A 56 3.57 8.82 -2.28
N ILE A 57 2.72 8.96 -3.29
CA ILE A 57 2.17 7.82 -4.01
C ILE A 57 2.50 7.83 -5.49
N GLY A 58 2.49 6.64 -6.10
CA GLY A 58 2.40 6.45 -7.54
C GLY A 58 1.01 5.91 -7.90
N LEU A 59 0.56 6.20 -9.12
CA LEU A 59 -0.76 5.84 -9.62
C LEU A 59 -0.67 4.92 -10.85
N GLY A 60 -1.81 4.70 -11.49
CA GLY A 60 -1.88 4.06 -12.79
C GLY A 60 -1.15 4.86 -13.86
N PHE A 61 -0.71 4.20 -14.93
CA PHE A 61 0.09 4.82 -16.01
C PHE A 61 -0.68 5.88 -16.81
N ALA A 62 -2.01 5.95 -16.68
CA ALA A 62 -2.86 7.02 -17.18
C ALA A 62 -3.51 7.75 -15.98
N PRO A 63 -2.77 8.61 -15.24
CA PRO A 63 -3.15 9.03 -13.90
C PRO A 63 -4.35 9.98 -13.85
N ASN A 64 -4.70 10.61 -14.96
CA ASN A 64 -5.74 11.63 -15.01
C ASN A 64 -7.14 11.02 -15.18
N GLY A 65 -8.09 11.51 -14.40
CA GLY A 65 -9.49 11.13 -14.46
C GLY A 65 -9.79 9.79 -13.78
N HIS A 66 -11.08 9.55 -13.63
CA HIS A 66 -11.63 8.36 -13.00
C HIS A 66 -11.42 7.09 -13.83
N LYS A 67 -11.13 5.96 -13.16
CA LYS A 67 -11.10 4.63 -13.79
C LYS A 67 -12.50 4.24 -14.26
N GLN A 68 -12.61 3.84 -15.53
CA GLN A 68 -13.88 3.49 -16.15
C GLN A 68 -13.91 2.03 -16.64
N PHE A 69 -12.77 1.53 -17.14
CA PHE A 69 -12.71 0.23 -17.81
C PHE A 69 -11.46 -0.55 -17.41
N GLU A 70 -11.57 -1.86 -17.59
CA GLU A 70 -10.42 -2.75 -17.49
C GLU A 70 -9.34 -2.33 -18.52
N GLY A 71 -8.09 -2.24 -18.05
CA GLY A 71 -6.95 -1.90 -18.90
C GLY A 71 -6.77 -0.40 -19.21
N ASP A 72 -7.62 0.50 -18.72
CA ASP A 72 -7.51 1.95 -18.97
C ASP A 72 -6.33 2.63 -18.26
N GLY A 73 -5.64 1.92 -17.37
CA GLY A 73 -4.49 2.43 -16.64
C GLY A 73 -4.80 3.52 -15.62
N ARG A 74 -6.06 3.76 -15.32
CA ARG A 74 -6.49 4.80 -14.40
C ARG A 74 -6.71 4.27 -13.00
N THR A 75 -6.43 5.11 -12.01
CA THR A 75 -6.83 4.90 -10.61
C THR A 75 -8.24 5.49 -10.42
N PRO A 76 -9.17 4.77 -9.75
CA PRO A 76 -10.54 5.28 -9.56
C PRO A 76 -10.56 6.56 -8.73
N GLU A 77 -11.61 7.35 -8.89
CA GLU A 77 -11.98 8.51 -8.09
C GLU A 77 -13.34 8.24 -7.44
N GLY A 78 -13.56 8.80 -6.24
CA GLY A 78 -14.79 8.61 -5.48
C GLY A 78 -14.59 7.94 -4.13
N ASP A 79 -15.68 7.50 -3.52
CA ASP A 79 -15.72 6.90 -2.19
C ASP A 79 -15.80 5.38 -2.27
N TYR A 80 -14.91 4.74 -1.52
CA TYR A 80 -14.77 3.29 -1.41
C TYR A 80 -14.47 2.90 0.03
N VAL A 81 -14.25 1.62 0.26
CA VAL A 81 -13.73 1.07 1.52
C VAL A 81 -12.57 0.12 1.26
N ILE A 82 -11.70 -0.03 2.24
CA ILE A 82 -10.74 -1.13 2.25
C ILE A 82 -11.52 -2.42 2.54
N ASN A 83 -11.45 -3.38 1.64
CA ASN A 83 -12.29 -4.58 1.70
C ASN A 83 -11.52 -5.89 1.89
N ARG A 84 -10.20 -5.85 1.83
CA ARG A 84 -9.35 -7.03 2.01
C ARG A 84 -7.91 -6.66 2.29
N ARG A 85 -7.20 -7.58 2.94
CA ARG A 85 -5.77 -7.47 3.22
C ARG A 85 -5.06 -8.68 2.64
N ASN A 86 -3.96 -8.45 1.91
CA ASN A 86 -3.18 -9.54 1.30
C ASN A 86 -1.75 -9.56 1.86
N PRO A 87 -1.44 -10.48 2.80
CA PRO A 87 -0.10 -10.65 3.34
C PRO A 87 0.88 -11.27 2.34
N ASN A 88 0.39 -11.95 1.31
CA ASN A 88 1.18 -12.66 0.31
C ASN A 88 1.19 -11.95 -1.05
N SER A 89 1.06 -10.62 -1.04
CA SER A 89 1.08 -9.81 -2.25
C SER A 89 2.43 -9.95 -3.00
N GLU A 90 2.37 -10.10 -4.33
CA GLU A 90 3.56 -9.99 -5.19
C GLU A 90 4.25 -8.62 -5.07
N PHE A 91 3.52 -7.62 -4.57
CA PHE A 91 3.99 -6.27 -4.31
C PHE A 91 4.30 -6.05 -2.82
N HIS A 92 4.85 -7.05 -2.14
CA HIS A 92 5.26 -7.08 -0.75
C HIS A 92 4.08 -7.28 0.22
N LEU A 93 3.23 -6.28 0.40
CA LEU A 93 1.94 -6.29 1.10
C LEU A 93 0.94 -5.47 0.31
N SER A 94 -0.36 -5.73 0.50
CA SER A 94 -1.39 -4.88 -0.09
C SER A 94 -2.69 -4.85 0.70
N VAL A 95 -3.43 -3.75 0.56
CA VAL A 95 -4.81 -3.59 1.04
C VAL A 95 -5.70 -3.25 -0.15
N GLY A 96 -6.82 -3.94 -0.31
CA GLY A 96 -7.71 -3.83 -1.45
C GLY A 96 -8.75 -2.74 -1.27
N ILE A 97 -9.06 -2.03 -2.36
CA ILE A 97 -10.09 -1.01 -2.46
C ILE A 97 -11.33 -1.63 -3.10
N SER A 98 -12.52 -1.30 -2.61
CA SER A 98 -13.79 -1.89 -3.03
C SER A 98 -14.28 -1.44 -4.43
N TYR A 99 -13.37 -0.95 -5.28
CA TYR A 99 -13.67 -0.70 -6.69
C TYR A 99 -13.85 -2.05 -7.44
N PRO A 100 -14.83 -2.18 -8.36
CA PRO A 100 -15.82 -1.20 -8.74
C PRO A 100 -17.03 -1.20 -7.78
N ASN A 101 -17.61 -0.02 -7.51
CA ASN A 101 -18.90 0.12 -6.87
C ASN A 101 -20.05 -0.13 -7.88
N GLN A 102 -21.31 0.07 -7.48
CA GLN A 102 -22.46 -0.16 -8.36
C GLN A 102 -22.47 0.79 -9.56
N ALA A 103 -22.20 2.08 -9.33
CA ALA A 103 -22.19 3.09 -10.40
C ALA A 103 -21.09 2.80 -11.44
N ASP A 104 -19.90 2.39 -10.98
CA ASP A 104 -18.79 2.00 -11.85
C ASP A 104 -19.18 0.83 -12.78
N ARG A 105 -19.85 -0.18 -12.21
CA ARG A 105 -20.32 -1.35 -12.98
C ARG A 105 -21.40 -1.00 -13.99
N GLU A 106 -22.36 -0.17 -13.57
CA GLU A 106 -23.46 0.26 -14.44
C GLU A 106 -22.94 1.11 -15.62
N PHE A 107 -22.02 2.04 -15.33
CA PHE A 107 -21.38 2.83 -16.37
C PHE A 107 -20.63 1.96 -17.38
N ALA A 108 -19.75 1.08 -16.90
CA ALA A 108 -18.99 0.20 -17.80
C ALA A 108 -19.91 -0.69 -18.64
N LYS A 109 -20.98 -1.24 -18.04
CA LYS A 109 -21.99 -2.05 -18.73
C LYS A 109 -22.71 -1.24 -19.81
N SER A 110 -23.07 0.02 -19.56
CA SER A 110 -23.73 0.90 -20.55
C SER A 110 -22.84 1.14 -21.77
N GLN A 111 -21.52 1.03 -21.62
CA GLN A 111 -20.54 1.15 -22.69
C GLN A 111 -20.14 -0.19 -23.33
N GLY A 112 -20.80 -1.30 -22.95
CA GLY A 112 -20.47 -2.63 -23.43
C GLY A 112 -19.10 -3.16 -22.98
N LYS A 113 -18.57 -2.64 -21.86
CA LYS A 113 -17.22 -2.93 -21.35
C LYS A 113 -17.25 -3.48 -19.93
N LYS A 114 -16.12 -4.05 -19.50
CA LYS A 114 -15.90 -4.45 -18.11
C LYS A 114 -15.25 -3.30 -17.34
N PRO A 115 -15.63 -3.03 -16.09
CA PRO A 115 -15.01 -1.98 -15.27
C PRO A 115 -13.58 -2.36 -14.86
N GLY A 116 -13.24 -3.65 -14.82
CA GLY A 116 -12.07 -4.20 -14.19
C GLY A 116 -12.27 -4.28 -12.66
N GLY A 117 -11.16 -4.36 -11.95
CA GLY A 117 -11.14 -4.51 -10.49
C GLY A 117 -9.71 -4.65 -9.99
N ASP A 118 -9.56 -5.31 -8.82
CA ASP A 118 -8.25 -5.58 -8.23
C ASP A 118 -7.39 -4.32 -8.03
N ILE A 119 -8.04 -3.26 -7.55
CA ILE A 119 -7.36 -2.02 -7.17
C ILE A 119 -6.91 -2.14 -5.72
N PHE A 120 -5.61 -1.91 -5.50
CA PHE A 120 -4.95 -2.02 -4.21
C PHE A 120 -4.09 -0.80 -3.91
N ILE A 121 -3.83 -0.57 -2.62
CA ILE A 121 -2.65 0.14 -2.14
C ILE A 121 -1.59 -0.94 -1.88
N HIS A 122 -0.39 -0.81 -2.45
CA HIS A 122 0.65 -1.85 -2.38
C HIS A 122 2.06 -1.29 -2.39
N GLY A 123 3.03 -2.12 -2.02
CA GLY A 123 4.45 -1.79 -2.04
C GLY A 123 5.05 -1.80 -3.45
N ARG A 124 6.36 -1.54 -3.52
CA ARG A 124 7.13 -1.50 -4.76
C ARG A 124 8.26 -2.53 -4.71
N PRO A 125 8.10 -3.71 -5.29
CA PRO A 125 9.15 -4.73 -5.31
C PRO A 125 10.36 -4.29 -6.16
N LYS A 126 11.49 -4.98 -5.97
CA LYS A 126 12.79 -4.60 -6.56
C LYS A 126 12.75 -4.40 -8.08
N LYS A 127 12.00 -5.25 -8.81
CA LYS A 127 11.87 -5.14 -10.28
C LYS A 127 11.26 -3.83 -10.77
N TYR A 128 10.48 -3.13 -9.92
CA TYR A 128 9.83 -1.85 -10.24
C TYR A 128 10.51 -0.63 -9.60
N ARG A 129 11.64 -0.82 -8.88
CA ARG A 129 12.33 0.30 -8.20
C ARG A 129 12.79 1.40 -9.14
N LYS A 130 13.16 1.05 -10.38
CA LYS A 130 13.62 1.99 -11.41
C LYS A 130 12.49 2.51 -12.31
N GLY A 131 11.25 2.07 -12.10
CA GLY A 131 10.09 2.56 -12.85
C GLY A 131 9.74 4.00 -12.49
N GLY A 132 9.04 4.68 -13.39
CA GLY A 132 8.49 6.01 -13.15
C GLY A 132 7.59 6.07 -11.92
N ARG A 133 7.06 7.25 -11.62
CA ARG A 133 6.17 7.45 -10.48
C ARG A 133 4.84 6.72 -10.68
N ASP A 134 4.20 6.93 -11.85
CA ASP A 134 2.91 6.34 -12.22
C ASP A 134 3.14 5.17 -13.16
N TRP A 135 3.19 3.96 -12.61
CA TRP A 135 3.60 2.74 -13.34
C TRP A 135 2.62 1.58 -13.22
N THR A 136 1.59 1.71 -12.38
CA THR A 136 0.65 0.62 -12.12
C THR A 136 -0.44 0.55 -13.21
N ALA A 137 -1.24 -0.49 -13.21
CA ALA A 137 -2.41 -0.60 -14.08
C ALA A 137 -3.69 0.04 -13.47
N GLY A 138 -3.52 0.86 -12.40
CA GLY A 138 -4.60 1.53 -11.70
C GLY A 138 -4.51 1.49 -10.17
N CYS A 139 -3.61 0.69 -9.62
CA CYS A 139 -3.34 0.63 -8.18
C CYS A 139 -2.61 1.88 -7.68
N ILE A 140 -2.59 2.05 -6.36
CA ILE A 140 -1.83 3.07 -5.65
C ILE A 140 -0.56 2.43 -5.12
N ALA A 141 0.61 2.90 -5.53
CA ALA A 141 1.90 2.38 -5.12
C ALA A 141 2.58 3.29 -4.09
N VAL A 142 3.12 2.67 -3.05
CA VAL A 142 3.97 3.29 -2.02
C VAL A 142 5.28 2.50 -1.90
N THR A 143 6.19 2.89 -1.03
CA THR A 143 7.38 2.08 -0.73
C THR A 143 7.02 0.85 0.11
N ASN A 144 7.93 -0.14 0.16
CA ASN A 144 7.71 -1.33 0.97
C ASN A 144 7.60 -1.00 2.47
N SER A 145 8.39 -0.07 2.97
CA SER A 145 8.32 0.35 4.37
C SER A 145 7.01 1.07 4.69
N GLU A 146 6.50 1.87 3.75
CA GLU A 146 5.21 2.56 3.92
C GLU A 146 4.03 1.59 3.89
N ILE A 147 4.01 0.62 2.97
CA ILE A 147 2.91 -0.37 2.97
C ILE A 147 2.93 -1.25 4.23
N GLU A 148 4.08 -1.50 4.85
CA GLU A 148 4.16 -2.18 6.14
C GLU A 148 3.47 -1.38 7.25
N GLN A 149 3.64 -0.05 7.26
CA GLN A 149 2.95 0.86 8.19
C GLN A 149 1.45 0.90 7.90
N ILE A 150 1.08 1.16 6.65
CA ILE A 150 -0.32 1.20 6.21
C ILE A 150 -1.02 -0.12 6.56
N TYR A 151 -0.37 -1.25 6.30
CA TYR A 151 -0.90 -2.57 6.60
C TYR A 151 -1.13 -2.79 8.11
N ALA A 152 -0.29 -2.23 8.98
CA ALA A 152 -0.45 -2.29 10.42
C ALA A 152 -1.59 -1.39 10.94
N MET A 153 -1.76 -0.22 10.30
CA MET A 153 -2.69 0.84 10.76
C MET A 153 -4.10 0.68 10.19
N VAL A 154 -4.24 0.25 8.92
CA VAL A 154 -5.50 0.22 8.19
C VAL A 154 -6.20 -1.13 8.35
N ARG A 155 -7.52 -1.13 8.55
CA ARG A 155 -8.36 -2.32 8.72
C ARG A 155 -9.37 -2.44 7.59
N ASP A 156 -9.93 -3.63 7.44
CA ASP A 156 -11.10 -3.83 6.57
C ASP A 156 -12.26 -2.98 7.09
N GLY A 157 -12.98 -2.33 6.18
CA GLY A 157 -14.03 -1.36 6.48
C GLY A 157 -13.55 0.09 6.56
N THR A 158 -12.23 0.37 6.66
CA THR A 158 -11.72 1.74 6.63
C THR A 158 -12.18 2.45 5.35
N ARG A 159 -12.77 3.63 5.50
CA ARG A 159 -13.21 4.47 4.36
C ARG A 159 -12.01 5.01 3.59
N ILE A 160 -12.16 5.11 2.28
CA ILE A 160 -11.16 5.74 1.40
C ILE A 160 -11.87 6.64 0.38
N THR A 161 -11.48 7.92 0.37
CA THR A 161 -11.92 8.91 -0.62
C THR A 161 -10.75 9.22 -1.54
N ILE A 162 -10.96 9.06 -2.84
CA ILE A 162 -9.95 9.32 -3.88
C ILE A 162 -10.40 10.53 -4.70
N LEU A 163 -9.66 11.62 -4.56
CA LEU A 163 -9.91 12.90 -5.21
C LEU A 163 -9.01 13.10 -6.43
N PRO A 164 -9.40 13.89 -7.42
CA PRO A 164 -8.59 14.24 -8.60
C PRO A 164 -7.21 14.81 -8.28
#